data_971bd2ea2ad20bea2ea57287cfc5ab91
#
_entry.id   971bd2ea2ad20bea2ea57287cfc5ab91
#
_cell.length_a   1.000
_cell.length_b   1.000
_cell.length_c   1.000
_cell.angle_alpha   90.00
_cell.angle_beta   90.00
_cell.angle_gamma   90.00
#
_symmetry.space_group_name_H-M   'P 1'
#
loop_
_entity.id
_entity.type
_entity.pdbx_description
1 polymer ?
#
loop_
_entity_poly.entity_id
_entity_poly.type
_entity_poly.pdbx_seq_one_letter_code
_entity_poly.pdbx_strand_id
1 'polypeptide(L)'
;MNRPEPARTDAPEPANAGAPAGAPAEEKRRRPRLASAPTPYLRLLTVTQFAFNTGFYAVLPYLATHLGSGLGMAGWLVGLVLGLRTFSQQGLFVVGGALTDRYGPRPVVLAGCALRITGFGWLAFAGSTATVIAAVLLIGFAAALFSPAVESEAAREAVRHERDTGAPRAHVLALFSAAGQAGAFIGPLLGSLLLLLGGGFRAACLAGAVVFVGVLAGHARLMPRADPVRKRERERDWNRERGADRAQTPGTVTRAAQRGRSSWRVVFTNRPFLLLCLAYSGYLVSYNQLYLSLPVEVERATGSGAALGWLFALSSLLVVVAQVPLTRFSAHRIAPRTALVAGLAVVAAGFAAVPLTPAGPGGLLPGAVLVVLLTLGQMLLVPAARGLVPDLVEDRQLGLATGALSSVSGIAVLAGSAATGALLDAPAPVRWAVLAAVPLAGAALAFTLPVGRGGKEQRTRAVAG
;
A
#
# COMPACT_ATOMS: atom_id res chain seq x y z
N MET A 1 -100.25 -12.99 32.55
CA MET A 1 -100.83 -12.56 31.31
C MET A 1 -99.74 -11.77 30.58
N ASN A 2 -98.82 -12.42 29.99
CA ASN A 2 -97.85 -11.79 29.10
C ASN A 2 -97.53 -12.79 28.02
N ARG A 3 -97.85 -12.42 26.79
CA ARG A 3 -97.48 -13.19 25.60
C ARG A 3 -95.99 -12.96 25.29
N PRO A 4 -95.23 -13.97 24.92
CA PRO A 4 -93.92 -13.80 24.39
C PRO A 4 -93.99 -13.43 22.92
N GLU A 5 -93.11 -12.51 22.54
CA GLU A 5 -92.82 -11.99 21.20
C GLU A 5 -91.99 -12.99 20.40
N PRO A 6 -92.22 -13.16 19.10
CA PRO A 6 -91.46 -14.16 18.31
C PRO A 6 -90.05 -13.66 17.92
N ALA A 7 -89.12 -14.55 17.96
CA ALA A 7 -87.69 -14.36 17.58
C ALA A 7 -87.57 -14.00 16.09
N ARG A 8 -86.83 -12.92 15.78
CA ARG A 8 -86.40 -12.57 14.44
C ARG A 8 -85.21 -13.48 14.06
N THR A 9 -85.40 -14.20 13.00
CA THR A 9 -84.34 -14.94 12.29
C THR A 9 -83.46 -13.94 11.46
N ASP A 10 -82.29 -13.69 11.87
CA ASP A 10 -81.33 -12.96 11.08
C ASP A 10 -80.82 -13.85 9.97
N ALA A 11 -81.03 -13.44 8.72
CA ALA A 11 -80.42 -14.04 7.53
C ALA A 11 -78.94 -13.60 7.44
N PRO A 12 -78.00 -14.46 7.01
CA PRO A 12 -76.65 -14.08 6.87
C PRO A 12 -76.38 -13.17 5.67
N GLU A 13 -75.71 -12.06 5.92
CA GLU A 13 -75.26 -11.09 4.94
C GLU A 13 -74.27 -11.74 3.96
N PRO A 14 -74.28 -11.43 2.65
CA PRO A 14 -73.35 -12.05 1.70
C PRO A 14 -71.88 -11.57 1.93
N ALA A 15 -71.00 -12.51 2.04
CA ALA A 15 -69.52 -12.28 2.18
C ALA A 15 -69.00 -11.37 1.06
N ASN A 16 -68.45 -10.23 1.45
CA ASN A 16 -67.82 -9.29 0.59
C ASN A 16 -66.51 -9.99 0.04
N ALA A 17 -66.48 -10.26 -1.27
CA ALA A 17 -65.37 -10.84 -1.98
C ALA A 17 -64.18 -9.90 -1.85
N GLY A 18 -63.16 -10.32 -1.07
CA GLY A 18 -61.92 -9.61 -0.90
C GLY A 18 -61.24 -9.38 -2.24
N ALA A 19 -60.91 -8.11 -2.49
CA ALA A 19 -60.02 -7.73 -3.56
C ALA A 19 -58.69 -8.46 -3.40
N PRO A 20 -58.02 -8.89 -4.50
CA PRO A 20 -56.73 -9.57 -4.40
C PRO A 20 -55.70 -8.64 -3.76
N ALA A 21 -55.05 -9.14 -2.71
CA ALA A 21 -53.94 -8.50 -2.04
C ALA A 21 -52.93 -8.04 -3.10
N GLY A 22 -52.60 -6.75 -3.05
CA GLY A 22 -51.66 -6.12 -3.97
C GLY A 22 -50.35 -6.94 -4.04
N ALA A 23 -49.98 -7.29 -5.26
CA ALA A 23 -48.69 -7.87 -5.54
C ALA A 23 -47.59 -6.99 -4.90
N PRO A 24 -46.55 -7.58 -4.30
CA PRO A 24 -45.45 -6.80 -3.77
C PRO A 24 -44.90 -5.91 -4.87
N ALA A 25 -44.83 -4.61 -4.60
CA ALA A 25 -44.29 -3.63 -5.51
C ALA A 25 -42.96 -4.19 -6.05
N GLU A 26 -42.93 -4.52 -7.34
CA GLU A 26 -41.68 -4.85 -8.03
C GLU A 26 -40.69 -3.75 -7.68
N GLU A 27 -39.74 -4.09 -6.83
CA GLU A 27 -38.54 -3.31 -6.59
C GLU A 27 -37.91 -3.18 -7.98
N LYS A 28 -38.22 -2.09 -8.66
CA LYS A 28 -37.67 -1.75 -9.97
C LYS A 28 -36.16 -1.87 -9.80
N ARG A 29 -35.59 -3.03 -10.14
CA ARG A 29 -34.16 -3.23 -10.35
C ARG A 29 -33.72 -2.06 -11.23
N ARG A 30 -33.17 -1.03 -10.61
CA ARG A 30 -32.55 0.08 -11.32
C ARG A 30 -31.50 -0.57 -12.24
N ARG A 31 -31.84 -0.63 -13.54
CA ARG A 31 -30.87 -1.05 -14.58
C ARG A 31 -29.60 -0.27 -14.31
N PRO A 32 -28.43 -0.93 -14.26
CA PRO A 32 -27.18 -0.23 -14.09
C PRO A 32 -27.13 0.81 -15.21
N ARG A 33 -27.19 2.08 -14.83
CA ARG A 33 -26.97 3.18 -15.77
C ARG A 33 -25.57 2.97 -16.31
N LEU A 34 -25.44 2.87 -17.64
CA LEU A 34 -24.15 2.85 -18.32
C LEU A 34 -23.24 3.86 -17.66
N ALA A 35 -22.01 3.43 -17.34
CA ALA A 35 -21.02 4.09 -16.54
C ALA A 35 -21.12 5.61 -16.59
N SER A 36 -21.69 6.23 -15.55
CA SER A 36 -21.69 7.68 -15.42
C SER A 36 -20.23 8.13 -15.40
N ALA A 37 -19.92 9.14 -16.20
CA ALA A 37 -18.55 9.64 -16.31
C ALA A 37 -17.99 9.98 -14.92
N PRO A 38 -16.74 9.60 -14.63
CA PRO A 38 -16.14 9.86 -13.32
C PRO A 38 -16.15 11.38 -13.04
N THR A 39 -16.43 11.74 -11.78
CA THR A 39 -16.44 13.15 -11.34
C THR A 39 -15.10 13.82 -11.64
N PRO A 40 -15.04 15.14 -11.84
CA PRO A 40 -13.77 15.87 -12.06
C PRO A 40 -12.76 15.59 -10.92
N TYR A 41 -13.26 15.45 -9.70
CA TYR A 41 -12.42 15.14 -8.54
C TYR A 41 -11.89 13.70 -8.58
N LEU A 42 -12.70 12.73 -8.98
CA LEU A 42 -12.25 11.35 -9.15
C LEU A 42 -11.21 11.23 -10.28
N ARG A 43 -11.40 11.96 -11.38
CA ARG A 43 -10.39 12.05 -12.45
C ARG A 43 -9.09 12.63 -11.92
N LEU A 44 -9.14 13.70 -11.13
CA LEU A 44 -7.96 14.28 -10.48
C LEU A 44 -7.23 13.23 -9.65
N LEU A 45 -7.92 12.50 -8.76
CA LEU A 45 -7.31 11.48 -7.90
C LEU A 45 -6.64 10.37 -8.73
N THR A 46 -7.31 9.92 -9.80
CA THR A 46 -6.79 8.88 -10.70
C THR A 46 -5.55 9.36 -11.47
N VAL A 47 -5.61 10.57 -12.04
CA VAL A 47 -4.46 11.20 -12.72
C VAL A 47 -3.31 11.45 -11.75
N THR A 48 -3.63 11.85 -10.53
CA THR A 48 -2.64 12.04 -9.47
C THR A 48 -1.91 10.74 -9.13
N GLN A 49 -2.64 9.64 -9.00
CA GLN A 49 -2.02 8.33 -8.71
C GLN A 49 -1.09 7.87 -9.83
N PHE A 50 -1.51 8.06 -11.09
CA PHE A 50 -0.68 7.83 -12.26
C PHE A 50 0.58 8.71 -12.24
N ALA A 51 0.41 10.03 -12.11
CA ALA A 51 1.49 10.99 -12.14
C ALA A 51 2.47 10.79 -10.96
N PHE A 52 1.94 10.51 -9.77
CA PHE A 52 2.74 10.21 -8.58
C PHE A 52 3.68 9.03 -8.82
N ASN A 53 3.14 7.91 -9.31
CA ASN A 53 3.95 6.73 -9.58
C ASN A 53 4.91 6.95 -10.75
N THR A 54 4.48 7.64 -11.82
CA THR A 54 5.36 7.98 -12.93
C THR A 54 6.57 8.79 -12.46
N GLY A 55 6.36 9.89 -11.75
CA GLY A 55 7.45 10.75 -11.26
C GLY A 55 8.35 10.06 -10.23
N PHE A 56 7.77 9.19 -9.40
CA PHE A 56 8.51 8.43 -8.39
C PHE A 56 9.40 7.37 -9.02
N TYR A 57 8.84 6.54 -9.89
CA TYR A 57 9.57 5.44 -10.53
C TYR A 57 10.48 5.90 -11.67
N ALA A 58 10.36 7.13 -12.16
CA ALA A 58 11.34 7.71 -13.08
C ALA A 58 12.70 7.98 -12.41
N VAL A 59 12.74 8.14 -11.07
CA VAL A 59 13.95 8.49 -10.32
C VAL A 59 14.49 7.30 -9.52
N LEU A 60 13.61 6.60 -8.79
CA LEU A 60 14.01 5.64 -7.78
C LEU A 60 14.90 4.49 -8.27
N PRO A 61 14.61 3.83 -9.41
CA PRO A 61 15.43 2.72 -9.91
C PRO A 61 16.88 3.10 -10.19
N TYR A 62 17.14 4.36 -10.49
CA TYR A 62 18.46 4.87 -10.89
C TYR A 62 19.23 5.53 -9.76
N LEU A 63 18.62 5.63 -8.56
CA LEU A 63 19.24 6.30 -7.42
C LEU A 63 20.48 5.56 -6.94
N ALA A 64 20.45 4.22 -6.86
CA ALA A 64 21.59 3.45 -6.36
C ALA A 64 22.84 3.62 -7.24
N THR A 65 22.68 3.51 -8.56
CA THR A 65 23.78 3.70 -9.52
C THR A 65 24.30 5.13 -9.49
N HIS A 66 23.42 6.12 -9.42
CA HIS A 66 23.83 7.52 -9.28
C HIS A 66 24.65 7.77 -8.01
N LEU A 67 24.29 7.18 -6.88
CA LEU A 67 25.02 7.32 -5.62
C LEU A 67 26.36 6.58 -5.66
N GLY A 68 26.36 5.34 -6.16
CA GLY A 68 27.58 4.51 -6.25
C GLY A 68 28.53 5.01 -7.34
N SER A 69 28.14 4.87 -8.61
CA SER A 69 28.98 5.18 -9.77
C SER A 69 29.09 6.68 -10.04
N GLY A 70 28.01 7.46 -9.79
CA GLY A 70 27.99 8.90 -10.06
C GLY A 70 28.66 9.74 -8.97
N LEU A 71 28.42 9.44 -7.69
CA LEU A 71 28.96 10.20 -6.55
C LEU A 71 30.07 9.45 -5.79
N GLY A 72 30.44 8.24 -6.22
CA GLY A 72 31.53 7.46 -5.60
C GLY A 72 31.24 7.01 -4.17
N MET A 73 29.96 6.90 -3.77
CA MET A 73 29.61 6.50 -2.41
C MET A 73 29.87 5.01 -2.19
N ALA A 74 30.42 4.66 -1.03
CA ALA A 74 30.59 3.27 -0.63
C ALA A 74 29.25 2.53 -0.57
N GLY A 75 29.24 1.24 -0.92
CA GLY A 75 28.01 0.44 -1.04
C GLY A 75 27.16 0.44 0.22
N TRP A 76 27.76 0.36 1.43
CA TRP A 76 27.01 0.44 2.69
C TRP A 76 26.26 1.78 2.85
N LEU A 77 26.87 2.88 2.36
CA LEU A 77 26.27 4.22 2.44
C LEU A 77 25.12 4.36 1.45
N VAL A 78 25.26 3.81 0.22
CA VAL A 78 24.16 3.70 -0.75
C VAL A 78 23.01 2.92 -0.13
N GLY A 79 23.27 1.79 0.49
CA GLY A 79 22.29 0.98 1.20
C GLY A 79 21.61 1.76 2.33
N LEU A 80 22.39 2.49 3.14
CA LEU A 80 21.86 3.34 4.21
C LEU A 80 20.90 4.41 3.68
N VAL A 81 21.28 5.11 2.62
CA VAL A 81 20.44 6.16 1.99
C VAL A 81 19.12 5.59 1.49
N LEU A 82 19.14 4.45 0.79
CA LEU A 82 17.93 3.79 0.31
C LEU A 82 17.07 3.22 1.46
N GLY A 83 17.72 2.73 2.51
CA GLY A 83 17.08 2.30 3.74
C GLY A 83 16.40 3.47 4.47
N LEU A 84 17.08 4.61 4.63
CA LEU A 84 16.54 5.84 5.22
C LEU A 84 15.32 6.35 4.44
N ARG A 85 15.38 6.31 3.11
CA ARG A 85 14.27 6.68 2.26
C ARG A 85 13.05 5.79 2.53
N THR A 86 13.24 4.47 2.58
CA THR A 86 12.16 3.53 2.82
C THR A 86 11.63 3.65 4.24
N PHE A 87 12.51 3.81 5.23
CA PHE A 87 12.12 4.05 6.62
C PHE A 87 11.32 5.34 6.78
N SER A 88 11.76 6.47 6.19
CA SER A 88 11.03 7.74 6.27
C SER A 88 9.65 7.66 5.60
N GLN A 89 9.48 6.84 4.59
CA GLN A 89 8.19 6.58 3.98
C GLN A 89 7.31 5.66 4.84
N GLN A 90 7.78 4.45 5.12
CA GLN A 90 6.99 3.41 5.77
C GLN A 90 6.80 3.66 7.28
N GLY A 91 7.86 4.09 7.97
CA GLY A 91 7.82 4.33 9.41
C GLY A 91 6.92 5.48 9.82
N LEU A 92 6.62 6.40 8.92
CA LEU A 92 5.84 7.62 9.19
C LEU A 92 4.45 7.62 8.55
N PHE A 93 4.00 6.53 7.94
CA PHE A 93 2.63 6.41 7.43
C PHE A 93 1.57 6.70 8.49
N VAL A 94 1.79 6.24 9.72
CA VAL A 94 0.88 6.51 10.85
C VAL A 94 0.78 8.01 11.13
N VAL A 95 1.91 8.72 11.05
CA VAL A 95 1.95 10.18 11.24
C VAL A 95 1.19 10.89 10.13
N GLY A 96 1.38 10.47 8.87
CA GLY A 96 0.65 11.02 7.71
C GLY A 96 -0.86 10.81 7.81
N GLY A 97 -1.29 9.62 8.23
CA GLY A 97 -2.70 9.33 8.52
C GLY A 97 -3.26 10.23 9.63
N ALA A 98 -2.57 10.32 10.77
CA ALA A 98 -2.99 11.16 11.90
C ALA A 98 -3.07 12.65 11.54
N LEU A 99 -2.13 13.16 10.73
CA LEU A 99 -2.16 14.53 10.23
C LEU A 99 -3.34 14.75 9.27
N THR A 100 -3.64 13.77 8.42
CA THR A 100 -4.80 13.81 7.52
C THR A 100 -6.11 13.84 8.31
N ASP A 101 -6.21 13.06 9.37
CA ASP A 101 -7.39 13.06 10.25
C ASP A 101 -7.54 14.38 11.01
N ARG A 102 -6.43 14.97 11.46
CA ARG A 102 -6.45 16.21 12.24
C ARG A 102 -6.67 17.46 11.40
N TYR A 103 -5.96 17.60 10.29
CA TYR A 103 -5.95 18.81 9.46
C TYR A 103 -6.81 18.70 8.20
N GLY A 104 -7.26 17.50 7.88
CA GLY A 104 -7.95 17.19 6.65
C GLY A 104 -6.98 16.85 5.51
N PRO A 105 -7.48 16.20 4.45
CA PRO A 105 -6.62 15.67 3.38
C PRO A 105 -5.95 16.77 2.53
N ARG A 106 -6.64 17.88 2.26
CA ARG A 106 -6.13 18.94 1.36
C ARG A 106 -4.80 19.55 1.80
N PRO A 107 -4.64 20.12 3.01
CA PRO A 107 -3.37 20.70 3.42
C PRO A 107 -2.26 19.67 3.49
N VAL A 108 -2.55 18.42 3.88
CA VAL A 108 -1.57 17.33 3.97
C VAL A 108 -1.08 16.91 2.59
N VAL A 109 -2.00 16.79 1.60
CA VAL A 109 -1.65 16.49 0.20
C VAL A 109 -0.79 17.61 -0.39
N LEU A 110 -1.18 18.87 -0.21
CA LEU A 110 -0.42 20.02 -0.74
C LEU A 110 0.97 20.10 -0.10
N ALA A 111 1.08 19.90 1.21
CA ALA A 111 2.37 19.84 1.90
C ALA A 111 3.23 18.68 1.38
N GLY A 112 2.65 17.48 1.21
CA GLY A 112 3.33 16.33 0.63
C GLY A 112 3.85 16.59 -0.79
N CYS A 113 3.05 17.23 -1.65
CA CYS A 113 3.49 17.65 -2.99
C CYS A 113 4.65 18.67 -2.93
N ALA A 114 4.54 19.70 -2.10
CA ALA A 114 5.58 20.70 -1.94
C ALA A 114 6.91 20.09 -1.46
N LEU A 115 6.85 19.24 -0.44
CA LEU A 115 8.03 18.52 0.06
C LEU A 115 8.63 17.61 -1.03
N ARG A 116 7.81 17.00 -1.87
CA ARG A 116 8.30 16.14 -2.96
C ARG A 116 9.00 16.95 -4.04
N ILE A 117 8.43 18.08 -4.44
CA ILE A 117 9.03 19.01 -5.40
C ILE A 117 10.38 19.49 -4.89
N THR A 118 10.42 19.95 -3.63
CA THR A 118 11.66 20.40 -2.98
C THR A 118 12.67 19.26 -2.89
N GLY A 119 12.24 18.06 -2.49
CA GLY A 119 13.10 16.88 -2.37
C GLY A 119 13.71 16.45 -3.70
N PHE A 120 12.95 16.39 -4.77
CA PHE A 120 13.47 16.05 -6.09
C PHE A 120 14.34 17.17 -6.68
N GLY A 121 13.92 18.44 -6.51
CA GLY A 121 14.73 19.59 -6.91
C GLY A 121 16.07 19.60 -6.18
N TRP A 122 16.07 19.35 -4.88
CA TRP A 122 17.31 19.27 -4.09
C TRP A 122 18.18 18.08 -4.51
N LEU A 123 17.58 16.90 -4.69
CA LEU A 123 18.30 15.70 -5.10
C LEU A 123 18.98 15.87 -6.47
N ALA A 124 18.38 16.62 -7.39
CA ALA A 124 18.93 16.91 -8.72
C ALA A 124 20.30 17.64 -8.65
N PHE A 125 20.58 18.35 -7.56
CA PHE A 125 21.80 19.14 -7.37
C PHE A 125 22.63 18.69 -6.16
N ALA A 126 22.25 17.59 -5.51
CA ALA A 126 22.95 17.10 -4.34
C ALA A 126 24.29 16.49 -4.73
N GLY A 127 25.39 17.07 -4.24
CA GLY A 127 26.76 16.63 -4.51
C GLY A 127 27.51 16.10 -3.27
N SER A 128 26.85 16.07 -2.10
CA SER A 128 27.45 15.54 -0.87
C SER A 128 26.52 14.56 -0.17
N THR A 129 27.09 13.66 0.64
CA THR A 129 26.31 12.67 1.41
C THR A 129 25.21 13.33 2.25
N ALA A 130 25.52 14.44 2.93
CA ALA A 130 24.55 15.13 3.79
C ALA A 130 23.38 15.71 2.99
N THR A 131 23.65 16.32 1.82
CA THR A 131 22.62 16.88 0.94
C THR A 131 21.76 15.80 0.31
N VAL A 132 22.34 14.66 -0.06
CA VAL A 132 21.61 13.48 -0.55
C VAL A 132 20.69 12.92 0.54
N ILE A 133 21.21 12.70 1.76
CA ILE A 133 20.41 12.18 2.87
C ILE A 133 19.24 13.11 3.16
N ALA A 134 19.47 14.43 3.24
CA ALA A 134 18.41 15.41 3.48
C ALA A 134 17.34 15.37 2.39
N ALA A 135 17.72 15.36 1.11
CA ALA A 135 16.78 15.29 -0.01
C ALA A 135 15.97 13.98 -0.01
N VAL A 136 16.62 12.86 0.25
CA VAL A 136 15.99 11.53 0.27
C VAL A 136 15.02 11.38 1.45
N LEU A 137 15.38 11.88 2.63
CA LEU A 137 14.45 11.96 3.78
C LEU A 137 13.24 12.81 3.45
N LEU A 138 13.43 13.96 2.80
CA LEU A 138 12.34 14.83 2.39
C LEU A 138 11.38 14.12 1.42
N ILE A 139 11.92 13.38 0.45
CA ILE A 139 11.16 12.57 -0.49
C ILE A 139 10.36 11.47 0.23
N GLY A 140 10.95 10.83 1.23
CA GLY A 140 10.28 9.82 2.04
C GLY A 140 9.15 10.39 2.90
N PHE A 141 9.40 11.50 3.61
CA PHE A 141 8.37 12.24 4.36
C PHE A 141 7.22 12.68 3.48
N ALA A 142 7.53 13.22 2.29
CA ALA A 142 6.53 13.60 1.31
C ALA A 142 5.59 12.43 0.97
N ALA A 143 6.15 11.23 0.77
CA ALA A 143 5.36 10.04 0.48
C ALA A 143 4.51 9.59 1.68
N ALA A 144 5.05 9.66 2.89
CA ALA A 144 4.34 9.33 4.12
C ALA A 144 3.13 10.23 4.37
N LEU A 145 3.19 11.50 3.96
CA LEU A 145 2.07 12.43 4.05
C LEU A 145 1.06 12.23 2.91
N PHE A 146 1.55 12.13 1.69
CA PHE A 146 0.73 12.17 0.48
C PHE A 146 -0.07 10.87 0.29
N SER A 147 0.57 9.70 0.37
CA SER A 147 -0.07 8.44 -0.02
C SER A 147 -1.29 8.10 0.82
N PRO A 148 -1.26 8.12 2.18
CA PRO A 148 -2.44 7.80 2.99
C PRO A 148 -3.58 8.81 2.76
N ALA A 149 -3.25 10.09 2.54
CA ALA A 149 -4.24 11.13 2.32
C ALA A 149 -4.98 10.93 0.99
N VAL A 150 -4.27 10.65 -0.10
CA VAL A 150 -4.86 10.43 -1.43
C VAL A 150 -5.63 9.10 -1.49
N GLU A 151 -5.09 8.03 -0.90
CA GLU A 151 -5.76 6.72 -0.84
C GLU A 151 -7.08 6.80 -0.05
N SER A 152 -7.08 7.51 1.09
CA SER A 152 -8.29 7.70 1.89
C SER A 152 -9.35 8.53 1.15
N GLU A 153 -8.94 9.56 0.40
CA GLU A 153 -9.87 10.35 -0.41
C GLU A 153 -10.41 9.55 -1.61
N ALA A 154 -9.59 8.74 -2.26
CA ALA A 154 -10.04 7.84 -3.32
C ALA A 154 -11.09 6.84 -2.80
N ALA A 155 -10.89 6.28 -1.60
CA ALA A 155 -11.86 5.40 -0.97
C ALA A 155 -13.17 6.13 -0.62
N ARG A 156 -13.09 7.35 -0.08
CA ARG A 156 -14.28 8.16 0.24
C ARG A 156 -15.06 8.53 -1.02
N GLU A 157 -14.37 8.94 -2.08
CA GLU A 157 -15.00 9.31 -3.35
C GLU A 157 -15.61 8.09 -4.04
N ALA A 158 -14.99 6.91 -3.92
CA ALA A 158 -15.57 5.65 -4.41
C ALA A 158 -16.92 5.33 -3.73
N VAL A 159 -17.02 5.54 -2.41
CA VAL A 159 -18.28 5.37 -1.66
C VAL A 159 -19.32 6.41 -2.08
N ARG A 160 -18.95 7.67 -2.31
CA ARG A 160 -19.87 8.71 -2.82
C ARG A 160 -20.37 8.34 -4.20
N HIS A 161 -19.47 7.99 -5.11
CA HIS A 161 -19.81 7.60 -6.47
C HIS A 161 -20.78 6.41 -6.50
N GLU A 162 -20.58 5.41 -5.64
CA GLU A 162 -21.49 4.27 -5.50
C GLU A 162 -22.89 4.71 -5.05
N ARG A 163 -22.99 5.63 -4.08
CA ARG A 163 -24.27 6.18 -3.60
C ARG A 163 -25.00 6.99 -4.66
N ASP A 164 -24.27 7.79 -5.42
CA ASP A 164 -24.85 8.73 -6.38
C ASP A 164 -25.24 8.06 -7.70
N THR A 165 -24.50 7.02 -8.11
CA THR A 165 -24.65 6.40 -9.43
C THR A 165 -25.15 4.96 -9.39
N GLY A 166 -25.05 4.28 -8.24
CA GLY A 166 -25.27 2.84 -8.11
C GLY A 166 -24.15 1.96 -8.69
N ALA A 167 -23.08 2.57 -9.24
CA ALA A 167 -21.94 1.81 -9.75
C ALA A 167 -21.08 1.30 -8.57
N PRO A 168 -20.66 0.02 -8.55
CA PRO A 168 -19.89 -0.53 -7.45
C PRO A 168 -18.60 0.25 -7.19
N ARG A 169 -18.35 0.63 -5.94
CA ARG A 169 -17.10 1.31 -5.51
C ARG A 169 -15.82 0.58 -5.93
N ALA A 170 -15.92 -0.75 -6.10
CA ALA A 170 -14.82 -1.58 -6.57
C ALA A 170 -14.29 -1.15 -7.94
N HIS A 171 -15.14 -0.64 -8.85
CA HIS A 171 -14.71 -0.13 -10.16
C HIS A 171 -13.84 1.12 -10.04
N VAL A 172 -14.20 2.04 -9.16
CA VAL A 172 -13.43 3.27 -8.90
C VAL A 172 -12.06 2.93 -8.32
N LEU A 173 -12.03 2.04 -7.33
CA LEU A 173 -10.78 1.61 -6.70
C LEU A 173 -9.90 0.80 -7.66
N ALA A 174 -10.50 0.00 -8.54
CA ALA A 174 -9.78 -0.69 -9.59
C ALA A 174 -9.15 0.27 -10.60
N LEU A 175 -9.88 1.32 -11.02
CA LEU A 175 -9.36 2.36 -11.91
C LEU A 175 -8.21 3.13 -11.27
N PHE A 176 -8.35 3.51 -10.00
CA PHE A 176 -7.29 4.17 -9.22
C PHE A 176 -6.04 3.29 -9.12
N SER A 177 -6.21 2.01 -8.81
CA SER A 177 -5.10 1.04 -8.76
C SER A 177 -4.45 0.84 -10.12
N ALA A 178 -5.24 0.69 -11.20
CA ALA A 178 -4.74 0.55 -12.56
C ALA A 178 -3.93 1.76 -13.02
N ALA A 179 -4.38 2.97 -12.68
CA ALA A 179 -3.65 4.20 -12.95
C ALA A 179 -2.29 4.21 -12.21
N GLY A 180 -2.25 3.74 -10.96
CA GLY A 180 -1.01 3.57 -10.21
C GLY A 180 -0.04 2.60 -10.88
N GLN A 181 -0.54 1.46 -11.36
CA GLN A 181 0.28 0.47 -12.08
C GLN A 181 0.76 0.99 -13.44
N ALA A 182 -0.08 1.73 -14.17
CA ALA A 182 0.33 2.38 -15.41
C ALA A 182 1.47 3.39 -15.17
N GLY A 183 1.40 4.16 -14.08
CA GLY A 183 2.48 5.05 -13.68
C GLY A 183 3.77 4.31 -13.28
N ALA A 184 3.63 3.19 -12.57
CA ALA A 184 4.77 2.33 -12.21
C ALA A 184 5.41 1.63 -13.42
N PHE A 185 4.64 1.42 -14.49
CA PHE A 185 5.15 0.92 -15.77
C PHE A 185 5.87 2.01 -16.58
N ILE A 186 5.25 3.18 -16.73
CA ILE A 186 5.77 4.27 -17.56
C ILE A 186 6.94 4.99 -16.90
N GLY A 187 6.92 5.14 -15.56
CA GLY A 187 7.94 5.87 -14.82
C GLY A 187 9.38 5.39 -15.10
N PRO A 188 9.70 4.10 -14.91
CA PRO A 188 11.04 3.60 -15.17
C PRO A 188 11.46 3.72 -16.64
N LEU A 189 10.53 3.56 -17.57
CA LEU A 189 10.80 3.76 -19.01
C LEU A 189 11.13 5.23 -19.32
N LEU A 190 10.41 6.17 -18.69
CA LEU A 190 10.73 7.60 -18.79
C LEU A 190 12.11 7.90 -18.20
N GLY A 191 12.45 7.33 -17.04
CA GLY A 191 13.78 7.45 -16.46
C GLY A 191 14.86 6.90 -17.38
N SER A 192 14.67 5.70 -17.95
CA SER A 192 15.58 5.13 -18.97
C SER A 192 15.77 6.06 -20.16
N LEU A 193 14.66 6.55 -20.71
CA LEU A 193 14.71 7.44 -21.87
C LEU A 193 15.51 8.72 -21.56
N LEU A 194 15.31 9.33 -20.40
CA LEU A 194 16.05 10.52 -19.98
C LEU A 194 17.55 10.25 -19.81
N LEU A 195 17.92 9.07 -19.32
CA LEU A 195 19.33 8.65 -19.26
C LEU A 195 19.92 8.46 -20.66
N LEU A 196 19.21 7.78 -21.56
CA LEU A 196 19.65 7.54 -22.95
C LEU A 196 19.81 8.84 -23.76
N LEU A 197 18.96 9.84 -23.49
CA LEU A 197 19.05 11.16 -24.13
C LEU A 197 20.16 12.05 -23.54
N GLY A 198 21.01 11.52 -22.66
CA GLY A 198 22.13 12.26 -22.05
C GLY A 198 21.72 13.23 -20.94
N GLY A 199 20.44 13.28 -20.55
CA GLY A 199 19.98 14.14 -19.45
C GLY A 199 20.39 13.65 -18.06
N GLY A 200 20.78 12.39 -17.96
CA GLY A 200 21.25 11.75 -16.74
C GLY A 200 20.22 11.73 -15.60
N PHE A 201 20.68 11.37 -14.42
CA PHE A 201 19.85 11.30 -13.20
C PHE A 201 19.21 12.65 -12.82
N ARG A 202 19.92 13.75 -13.09
CA ARG A 202 19.42 15.12 -12.83
C ARG A 202 18.17 15.43 -13.62
N ALA A 203 18.12 15.07 -14.90
CA ALA A 203 16.92 15.28 -15.73
C ALA A 203 15.74 14.44 -15.23
N ALA A 204 15.97 13.21 -14.78
CA ALA A 204 14.93 12.38 -14.19
C ALA A 204 14.34 13.01 -12.90
N CYS A 205 15.19 13.56 -12.01
CA CYS A 205 14.74 14.26 -10.81
C CYS A 205 13.92 15.51 -11.14
N LEU A 206 14.40 16.34 -12.10
CA LEU A 206 13.69 17.55 -12.52
C LEU A 206 12.36 17.22 -13.21
N ALA A 207 12.32 16.21 -14.05
CA ALA A 207 11.08 15.71 -14.65
C ALA A 207 10.08 15.25 -13.58
N GLY A 208 10.55 14.49 -12.58
CA GLY A 208 9.75 14.13 -11.40
C GLY A 208 9.22 15.34 -10.66
N ALA A 209 10.04 16.36 -10.41
CA ALA A 209 9.63 17.60 -9.76
C ALA A 209 8.53 18.34 -10.58
N VAL A 210 8.70 18.44 -11.90
CA VAL A 210 7.72 19.07 -12.81
C VAL A 210 6.37 18.33 -12.76
N VAL A 211 6.38 16.99 -12.77
CA VAL A 211 5.16 16.19 -12.60
C VAL A 211 4.46 16.57 -11.30
N PHE A 212 5.19 16.67 -10.19
CA PHE A 212 4.60 17.04 -8.90
C PHE A 212 4.14 18.50 -8.82
N VAL A 213 4.72 19.43 -9.58
CA VAL A 213 4.17 20.79 -9.74
C VAL A 213 2.78 20.72 -10.39
N GLY A 214 2.62 19.91 -11.44
CA GLY A 214 1.32 19.67 -12.06
C GLY A 214 0.30 19.06 -11.09
N VAL A 215 0.69 18.06 -10.31
CA VAL A 215 -0.14 17.44 -9.27
C VAL A 215 -0.52 18.46 -8.20
N LEU A 216 0.42 19.27 -7.70
CA LEU A 216 0.19 20.33 -6.73
C LEU A 216 -0.84 21.35 -7.26
N ALA A 217 -0.66 21.82 -8.49
CA ALA A 217 -1.56 22.78 -9.13
C ALA A 217 -2.98 22.18 -9.31
N GLY A 218 -3.08 20.92 -9.72
CA GLY A 218 -4.36 20.21 -9.82
C GLY A 218 -5.10 20.13 -8.49
N HIS A 219 -4.41 19.68 -7.42
CA HIS A 219 -5.01 19.62 -6.08
C HIS A 219 -5.33 20.99 -5.49
N ALA A 220 -4.49 21.99 -5.71
CA ALA A 220 -4.74 23.36 -5.25
C ALA A 220 -6.04 23.94 -5.85
N ARG A 221 -6.33 23.59 -7.12
CA ARG A 221 -7.51 24.10 -7.86
C ARG A 221 -8.77 23.25 -7.64
N LEU A 222 -8.67 21.93 -7.73
CA LEU A 222 -9.81 21.02 -7.84
C LEU A 222 -10.17 20.31 -6.53
N MET A 223 -9.23 20.21 -5.59
CA MET A 223 -9.51 19.53 -4.33
C MET A 223 -10.43 20.37 -3.45
N PRO A 224 -11.58 19.84 -3.01
CA PRO A 224 -12.52 20.58 -2.18
C PRO A 224 -11.85 21.15 -0.93
N ARG A 225 -12.17 22.41 -0.61
CA ARG A 225 -11.80 22.98 0.69
C ARG A 225 -12.61 22.28 1.76
N ALA A 226 -12.01 22.02 2.91
CA ALA A 226 -12.73 21.45 4.03
C ALA A 226 -13.92 22.36 4.36
N ASP A 227 -15.13 21.80 4.33
CA ASP A 227 -16.33 22.51 4.72
C ASP A 227 -16.16 22.95 6.20
N PRO A 228 -16.28 24.25 6.52
CA PRO A 228 -16.14 24.74 7.89
C PRO A 228 -17.10 24.05 8.87
N VAL A 229 -18.28 23.63 8.39
CA VAL A 229 -19.27 22.88 9.19
C VAL A 229 -18.75 21.50 9.55
N ARG A 230 -18.21 20.76 8.58
CA ARG A 230 -17.60 19.45 8.81
C ARG A 230 -16.33 19.52 9.66
N LYS A 231 -15.55 20.60 9.56
CA LYS A 231 -14.40 20.81 10.43
C LYS A 231 -14.86 20.99 11.89
N ARG A 232 -15.91 21.78 12.12
CA ARG A 232 -16.51 21.97 13.46
C ARG A 232 -17.15 20.70 13.99
N GLU A 233 -17.77 19.89 13.15
CA GLU A 233 -18.32 18.58 13.53
C GLU A 233 -17.20 17.63 13.96
N ARG A 234 -16.11 17.51 13.18
CA ARG A 234 -14.94 16.70 13.56
C ARG A 234 -14.28 17.20 14.87
N GLU A 235 -14.16 18.52 15.04
CA GLU A 235 -13.65 19.12 16.26
C GLU A 235 -14.58 18.85 17.46
N ARG A 236 -15.90 18.85 17.24
CA ARG A 236 -16.89 18.50 18.24
C ARG A 236 -16.86 17.02 18.59
N ASP A 237 -16.77 16.14 17.60
CA ASP A 237 -16.68 14.70 17.79
C ASP A 237 -15.37 14.34 18.50
N TRP A 238 -14.25 14.89 18.06
CA TRP A 238 -12.96 14.79 18.75
C TRP A 238 -12.99 15.30 20.18
N ASN A 239 -13.64 16.45 20.41
CA ASN A 239 -13.79 17.01 21.74
C ASN A 239 -14.82 16.23 22.59
N ARG A 240 -15.85 15.62 21.96
CA ARG A 240 -16.78 14.71 22.63
C ARG A 240 -16.09 13.42 23.05
N GLU A 241 -15.31 12.82 22.17
CA GLU A 241 -14.51 11.61 22.51
C GLU A 241 -13.52 11.92 23.63
N ARG A 242 -12.82 13.06 23.56
CA ARG A 242 -11.95 13.54 24.65
C ARG A 242 -12.73 13.96 25.90
N GLY A 243 -13.93 14.50 25.75
CA GLY A 243 -14.80 14.92 26.85
C GLY A 243 -15.47 13.73 27.53
N ALA A 244 -15.91 12.74 26.75
CA ALA A 244 -16.42 11.47 27.28
C ALA A 244 -15.33 10.70 28.04
N ASP A 245 -14.08 10.73 27.55
CA ASP A 245 -12.91 10.21 28.27
C ASP A 245 -12.61 11.02 29.56
N ARG A 246 -12.93 12.31 29.62
CA ARG A 246 -12.74 13.17 30.79
C ARG A 246 -13.89 13.12 31.79
N ALA A 247 -15.13 12.91 31.33
CA ALA A 247 -16.33 12.90 32.17
C ALA A 247 -16.49 11.60 32.99
N GLN A 248 -15.75 10.55 32.67
CA GLN A 248 -15.73 9.31 33.41
C GLN A 248 -14.61 9.32 34.46
N THR A 249 -14.79 10.08 35.55
CA THR A 249 -14.07 10.05 36.84
C THR A 249 -12.74 10.86 36.91
N PRO A 250 -12.52 11.65 37.99
CA PRO A 250 -11.24 12.29 38.32
C PRO A 250 -10.18 11.20 38.58
N GLY A 251 -9.24 11.06 37.70
CA GLY A 251 -8.19 10.00 37.71
C GLY A 251 -7.86 9.43 36.36
N THR A 252 -8.57 9.81 35.28
CA THR A 252 -8.51 9.19 33.94
C THR A 252 -7.40 9.69 33.01
N VAL A 253 -6.71 10.79 33.32
CA VAL A 253 -5.55 11.22 32.50
C VAL A 253 -4.42 10.19 32.59
N THR A 254 -4.26 9.58 33.77
CA THR A 254 -3.34 8.45 33.97
C THR A 254 -3.84 7.17 33.29
N ARG A 255 -5.15 6.93 33.20
CA ARG A 255 -5.74 5.75 32.59
C ARG A 255 -5.73 5.81 31.05
N ALA A 256 -5.96 6.97 30.43
CA ALA A 256 -5.89 7.10 28.97
C ALA A 256 -4.44 6.94 28.46
N ALA A 257 -3.47 7.54 29.18
CA ALA A 257 -2.04 7.32 28.94
C ALA A 257 -1.61 5.88 29.25
N GLN A 258 -2.20 5.27 30.30
CA GLN A 258 -2.00 3.85 30.62
C GLN A 258 -2.71 2.91 29.64
N ARG A 259 -3.90 3.24 29.13
CA ARG A 259 -4.58 2.47 28.07
C ARG A 259 -3.82 2.54 26.76
N GLY A 260 -3.29 3.70 26.34
CA GLY A 260 -2.39 3.81 25.21
C GLY A 260 -1.12 2.98 25.39
N ARG A 261 -0.46 3.09 26.55
CA ARG A 261 0.71 2.27 26.91
C ARG A 261 0.38 0.77 27.03
N SER A 262 -0.80 0.43 27.55
CA SER A 262 -1.29 -0.95 27.61
C SER A 262 -1.51 -1.52 26.21
N SER A 263 -2.10 -0.76 25.29
CA SER A 263 -2.35 -1.20 23.91
C SER A 263 -1.04 -1.45 23.15
N TRP A 264 -0.04 -0.57 23.25
CA TRP A 264 1.29 -0.78 22.68
C TRP A 264 1.99 -1.99 23.29
N ARG A 265 1.97 -2.13 24.62
CA ARG A 265 2.55 -3.30 25.28
C ARG A 265 1.91 -4.60 24.78
N VAL A 266 0.58 -4.66 24.68
CA VAL A 266 -0.13 -5.85 24.22
C VAL A 266 0.30 -6.24 22.79
N VAL A 267 0.40 -5.27 21.88
CA VAL A 267 0.83 -5.54 20.49
C VAL A 267 2.30 -6.00 20.45
N PHE A 268 3.20 -5.35 21.20
CA PHE A 268 4.62 -5.70 21.22
C PHE A 268 4.99 -6.89 22.12
N THR A 269 4.07 -7.44 22.92
CA THR A 269 4.24 -8.69 23.65
C THR A 269 3.59 -9.88 22.94
N ASN A 270 2.82 -9.63 21.89
CA ASN A 270 2.16 -10.66 21.10
C ASN A 270 3.19 -11.37 20.20
N ARG A 271 3.71 -12.51 20.66
CA ARG A 271 4.73 -13.29 19.95
C ARG A 271 4.34 -13.65 18.51
N PRO A 272 3.13 -14.20 18.23
CA PRO A 272 2.70 -14.47 16.86
C PRO A 272 2.72 -13.24 15.96
N PHE A 273 2.29 -12.08 16.46
CA PHE A 273 2.32 -10.84 15.71
C PHE A 273 3.75 -10.36 15.43
N LEU A 274 4.66 -10.47 16.41
CA LEU A 274 6.08 -10.14 16.21
C LEU A 274 6.76 -11.07 15.20
N LEU A 275 6.44 -12.36 15.21
CA LEU A 275 6.92 -13.30 14.20
C LEU A 275 6.44 -12.93 12.80
N LEU A 276 5.17 -12.50 12.66
CA LEU A 276 4.64 -11.97 11.40
C LEU A 276 5.40 -10.71 10.97
N CYS A 277 5.66 -9.77 11.89
CA CYS A 277 6.43 -8.55 11.60
C CYS A 277 7.85 -8.90 11.10
N LEU A 278 8.54 -9.83 11.75
CA LEU A 278 9.89 -10.25 11.35
C LEU A 278 9.88 -10.97 10.00
N ALA A 279 8.93 -11.88 9.76
CA ALA A 279 8.80 -12.57 8.48
C ALA A 279 8.51 -11.57 7.33
N TYR A 280 7.61 -10.63 7.56
CA TYR A 280 7.29 -9.58 6.59
C TYR A 280 8.45 -8.60 6.37
N SER A 281 9.25 -8.34 7.41
CA SER A 281 10.47 -7.55 7.29
C SER A 281 11.49 -8.22 6.37
N GLY A 282 11.64 -9.54 6.44
CA GLY A 282 12.48 -10.30 5.51
C GLY A 282 12.09 -10.08 4.06
N TYR A 283 10.79 -10.04 3.76
CA TYR A 283 10.30 -9.68 2.43
C TYR A 283 10.67 -8.23 2.05
N LEU A 284 10.41 -7.25 2.92
CA LEU A 284 10.65 -5.85 2.56
C LEU A 284 12.14 -5.54 2.35
N VAL A 285 13.03 -6.16 3.14
CA VAL A 285 14.49 -6.09 2.90
C VAL A 285 14.83 -6.67 1.53
N SER A 286 14.25 -7.82 1.19
CA SER A 286 14.46 -8.47 -0.11
C SER A 286 13.88 -7.64 -1.26
N TYR A 287 12.69 -7.08 -1.10
CA TYR A 287 12.07 -6.21 -2.11
C TYR A 287 12.89 -4.93 -2.36
N ASN A 288 13.52 -4.39 -1.33
CA ASN A 288 14.37 -3.21 -1.47
C ASN A 288 15.62 -3.47 -2.33
N GLN A 289 15.99 -4.75 -2.56
CA GLN A 289 17.10 -5.11 -3.45
C GLN A 289 16.80 -4.82 -4.93
N LEU A 290 15.54 -4.67 -5.31
CA LEU A 290 15.17 -4.14 -6.64
C LEU A 290 15.72 -2.73 -6.89
N TYR A 291 15.94 -1.96 -5.81
CA TYR A 291 16.44 -0.59 -5.89
C TYR A 291 17.92 -0.45 -5.46
N LEU A 292 18.49 -1.48 -4.86
CA LEU A 292 19.88 -1.47 -4.37
C LEU A 292 20.77 -2.39 -5.19
N SER A 293 20.53 -3.69 -5.16
CA SER A 293 21.42 -4.69 -5.78
C SER A 293 21.15 -4.87 -7.28
N LEU A 294 19.90 -4.88 -7.71
CA LEU A 294 19.54 -5.06 -9.12
C LEU A 294 20.14 -3.96 -10.04
N PRO A 295 20.03 -2.64 -9.69
CA PRO A 295 20.62 -1.59 -10.51
C PRO A 295 22.14 -1.75 -10.69
N VAL A 296 22.83 -2.05 -9.61
CA VAL A 296 24.31 -2.26 -9.65
C VAL A 296 24.67 -3.47 -10.50
N GLU A 297 23.89 -4.55 -10.42
CA GLU A 297 24.13 -5.75 -11.24
C GLU A 297 23.86 -5.50 -12.73
N VAL A 298 22.78 -4.80 -13.05
CA VAL A 298 22.45 -4.43 -14.44
C VAL A 298 23.52 -3.52 -15.02
N GLU A 299 24.00 -2.53 -14.26
CA GLU A 299 25.06 -1.64 -14.71
C GLU A 299 26.38 -2.41 -14.96
N ARG A 300 26.73 -3.36 -14.06
CA ARG A 300 27.90 -4.24 -14.25
C ARG A 300 27.78 -5.13 -15.49
N ALA A 301 26.58 -5.64 -15.76
CA ALA A 301 26.33 -6.56 -16.87
C ALA A 301 26.23 -5.87 -18.23
N THR A 302 25.71 -4.64 -18.29
CA THR A 302 25.37 -3.94 -19.54
C THR A 302 26.16 -2.66 -19.77
N GLY A 303 26.90 -2.18 -18.78
CA GLY A 303 27.57 -0.88 -18.83
C GLY A 303 26.62 0.32 -18.75
N SER A 304 25.31 0.09 -18.56
CA SER A 304 24.32 1.17 -18.51
C SER A 304 23.15 0.84 -17.59
N GLY A 305 22.70 1.81 -16.79
CA GLY A 305 21.47 1.70 -15.98
C GLY A 305 20.17 1.77 -16.81
N ALA A 306 20.24 2.10 -18.09
CA ALA A 306 19.04 2.30 -18.92
C ALA A 306 18.17 1.03 -19.06
N ALA A 307 18.77 -0.15 -19.03
CA ALA A 307 18.06 -1.42 -19.10
C ALA A 307 17.12 -1.69 -17.91
N LEU A 308 17.31 -1.00 -16.78
CA LEU A 308 16.44 -1.10 -15.60
C LEU A 308 14.97 -0.77 -15.92
N GLY A 309 14.73 0.20 -16.83
CA GLY A 309 13.38 0.56 -17.23
C GLY A 309 12.57 -0.61 -17.74
N TRP A 310 13.16 -1.48 -18.52
CA TRP A 310 12.50 -2.68 -19.06
C TRP A 310 12.23 -3.72 -17.97
N LEU A 311 13.13 -3.91 -17.01
CA LEU A 311 12.96 -4.85 -15.91
C LEU A 311 11.83 -4.40 -14.97
N PHE A 312 11.76 -3.11 -14.66
CA PHE A 312 10.66 -2.56 -13.86
C PHE A 312 9.33 -2.56 -14.63
N ALA A 313 9.36 -2.31 -15.93
CA ALA A 313 8.18 -2.45 -16.80
C ALA A 313 7.68 -3.90 -16.81
N LEU A 314 8.58 -4.89 -16.89
CA LEU A 314 8.24 -6.31 -16.79
C LEU A 314 7.55 -6.63 -15.45
N SER A 315 8.08 -6.14 -14.32
CA SER A 315 7.45 -6.30 -13.00
C SER A 315 6.04 -5.71 -12.99
N SER A 316 5.87 -4.48 -13.47
CA SER A 316 4.57 -3.80 -13.48
C SER A 316 3.56 -4.50 -14.39
N LEU A 317 3.98 -4.96 -15.56
CA LEU A 317 3.15 -5.74 -16.47
C LEU A 317 2.69 -7.05 -15.81
N LEU A 318 3.61 -7.75 -15.15
CA LEU A 318 3.32 -8.99 -14.44
C LEU A 318 2.28 -8.76 -13.35
N VAL A 319 2.39 -7.66 -12.59
CA VAL A 319 1.39 -7.27 -11.58
C VAL A 319 0.02 -7.07 -12.23
N VAL A 320 -0.05 -6.30 -13.33
CA VAL A 320 -1.34 -6.03 -14.01
C VAL A 320 -2.00 -7.32 -14.48
N VAL A 321 -1.23 -8.23 -15.07
CA VAL A 321 -1.76 -9.46 -15.66
C VAL A 321 -2.06 -10.53 -14.62
N ALA A 322 -1.15 -10.74 -13.66
CA ALA A 322 -1.17 -11.91 -12.79
C ALA A 322 -1.72 -11.65 -11.38
N GLN A 323 -1.79 -10.40 -10.89
CA GLN A 323 -2.19 -10.09 -9.51
C GLN A 323 -3.58 -10.64 -9.18
N VAL A 324 -4.58 -10.35 -10.00
CA VAL A 324 -5.97 -10.76 -9.72
C VAL A 324 -6.15 -12.28 -9.80
N PRO A 325 -5.74 -12.96 -10.90
CA PRO A 325 -5.88 -14.41 -10.98
C PRO A 325 -5.09 -15.14 -9.87
N LEU A 326 -3.87 -14.71 -9.58
CA LEU A 326 -3.03 -15.34 -8.56
C LEU A 326 -3.61 -15.15 -7.15
N THR A 327 -4.10 -13.94 -6.82
CA THR A 327 -4.74 -13.66 -5.54
C THR A 327 -6.04 -14.46 -5.37
N ARG A 328 -6.86 -14.58 -6.40
CA ARG A 328 -8.08 -15.41 -6.37
C ARG A 328 -7.74 -16.89 -6.18
N PHE A 329 -6.78 -17.40 -6.94
CA PHE A 329 -6.33 -18.79 -6.81
C PHE A 329 -5.81 -19.07 -5.39
N SER A 330 -4.94 -18.23 -4.86
CA SER A 330 -4.36 -18.41 -3.53
C SER A 330 -5.40 -18.33 -2.43
N ALA A 331 -6.34 -17.36 -2.50
CA ALA A 331 -7.38 -17.19 -1.49
C ALA A 331 -8.33 -18.40 -1.38
N HIS A 332 -8.57 -19.11 -2.49
CA HIS A 332 -9.46 -20.30 -2.50
C HIS A 332 -8.73 -21.62 -2.20
N ARG A 333 -7.44 -21.72 -2.49
CA ARG A 333 -6.70 -22.99 -2.46
C ARG A 333 -5.65 -23.08 -1.36
N ILE A 334 -5.13 -21.96 -0.88
CA ILE A 334 -3.93 -21.93 -0.04
C ILE A 334 -4.26 -21.21 1.28
N ALA A 335 -3.87 -21.81 2.43
CA ALA A 335 -4.00 -21.12 3.71
C ALA A 335 -3.09 -19.88 3.75
N PRO A 336 -3.50 -18.76 4.40
CA PRO A 336 -2.70 -17.52 4.44
C PRO A 336 -1.26 -17.72 4.90
N ARG A 337 -1.05 -18.56 5.92
CA ARG A 337 0.29 -18.93 6.39
C ARG A 337 1.12 -19.60 5.30
N THR A 338 0.54 -20.58 4.60
CA THR A 338 1.22 -21.29 3.50
C THR A 338 1.54 -20.38 2.34
N ALA A 339 0.63 -19.44 1.99
CA ALA A 339 0.85 -18.43 0.97
C ALA A 339 2.00 -17.49 1.35
N LEU A 340 2.11 -17.09 2.63
CA LEU A 340 3.21 -16.28 3.14
C LEU A 340 4.55 -17.03 3.03
N VAL A 341 4.62 -18.28 3.49
CA VAL A 341 5.83 -19.11 3.41
C VAL A 341 6.23 -19.37 1.96
N ALA A 342 5.28 -19.77 1.10
CA ALA A 342 5.53 -20.03 -0.31
C ALA A 342 6.01 -18.75 -1.05
N GLY A 343 5.40 -17.60 -0.77
CA GLY A 343 5.81 -16.33 -1.35
C GLY A 343 7.25 -15.95 -0.96
N LEU A 344 7.62 -16.12 0.32
CA LEU A 344 8.99 -15.90 0.79
C LEU A 344 9.99 -16.90 0.17
N ALA A 345 9.60 -18.15 0.01
CA ALA A 345 10.44 -19.16 -0.65
C ALA A 345 10.66 -18.84 -2.14
N VAL A 346 9.63 -18.35 -2.84
CA VAL A 346 9.75 -17.88 -4.24
C VAL A 346 10.69 -16.68 -4.34
N VAL A 347 10.60 -15.72 -3.41
CA VAL A 347 11.54 -14.59 -3.34
C VAL A 347 12.97 -15.08 -3.13
N ALA A 348 13.18 -16.02 -2.22
CA ALA A 348 14.50 -16.62 -1.99
C ALA A 348 15.05 -17.34 -3.23
N ALA A 349 14.21 -18.11 -3.92
CA ALA A 349 14.55 -18.76 -5.17
C ALA A 349 14.98 -17.75 -6.25
N GLY A 350 14.36 -16.56 -6.27
CA GLY A 350 14.76 -15.46 -7.17
C GLY A 350 16.22 -15.07 -6.97
N PHE A 351 16.67 -14.85 -5.72
CA PHE A 351 18.07 -14.53 -5.43
C PHE A 351 19.01 -15.70 -5.70
N ALA A 352 18.62 -16.92 -5.35
CA ALA A 352 19.41 -18.11 -5.58
C ALA A 352 19.59 -18.44 -7.08
N ALA A 353 18.61 -18.05 -7.90
CA ALA A 353 18.64 -18.29 -9.35
C ALA A 353 19.64 -17.36 -10.09
N VAL A 354 19.93 -16.16 -9.56
CA VAL A 354 20.81 -15.19 -10.25
C VAL A 354 22.16 -15.79 -10.65
N PRO A 355 22.96 -16.38 -9.74
CA PRO A 355 24.26 -16.95 -10.10
C PRO A 355 24.18 -18.20 -10.97
N LEU A 356 23.02 -18.86 -11.03
CA LEU A 356 22.77 -20.08 -11.80
C LEU A 356 22.23 -19.79 -13.20
N THR A 357 21.78 -18.56 -13.45
CA THR A 357 21.17 -18.18 -14.72
C THR A 357 22.26 -17.68 -15.68
N PRO A 358 22.34 -18.20 -16.92
CA PRO A 358 23.26 -17.67 -17.91
C PRO A 358 22.94 -16.21 -18.23
N ALA A 359 23.94 -15.43 -18.63
CA ALA A 359 23.79 -14.00 -18.91
C ALA A 359 22.69 -13.71 -19.93
N GLY A 360 22.53 -14.58 -20.92
CA GLY A 360 21.55 -14.42 -22.00
C GLY A 360 21.87 -13.24 -22.92
N PRO A 361 20.97 -12.93 -23.88
CA PRO A 361 21.11 -11.77 -24.73
C PRO A 361 21.18 -10.47 -23.93
N GLY A 362 22.23 -9.67 -24.13
CA GLY A 362 22.41 -8.40 -23.42
C GLY A 362 22.65 -8.48 -21.93
N GLY A 363 22.94 -9.67 -21.35
CA GLY A 363 23.27 -9.82 -19.92
C GLY A 363 22.09 -9.63 -18.95
N LEU A 364 20.86 -9.52 -19.42
CA LEU A 364 19.69 -9.14 -18.60
C LEU A 364 18.92 -10.31 -18.03
N LEU A 365 19.15 -11.53 -18.49
CA LEU A 365 18.35 -12.70 -18.09
C LEU A 365 18.38 -12.97 -16.57
N PRO A 366 19.51 -12.91 -15.86
CA PRO A 366 19.53 -13.09 -14.40
C PRO A 366 18.67 -12.05 -13.68
N GLY A 367 18.75 -10.78 -14.07
CA GLY A 367 17.92 -9.69 -13.54
C GLY A 367 16.44 -9.89 -13.83
N ALA A 368 16.09 -10.36 -15.02
CA ALA A 368 14.69 -10.65 -15.39
C ALA A 368 14.12 -11.80 -14.56
N VAL A 369 14.87 -12.89 -14.36
CA VAL A 369 14.46 -14.02 -13.51
C VAL A 369 14.24 -13.55 -12.07
N LEU A 370 15.17 -12.76 -11.52
CA LEU A 370 15.03 -12.17 -10.18
C LEU A 370 13.76 -11.34 -10.08
N VAL A 371 13.53 -10.42 -11.00
CA VAL A 371 12.37 -9.53 -11.01
C VAL A 371 11.06 -10.32 -11.10
N VAL A 372 10.99 -11.33 -11.96
CA VAL A 372 9.79 -12.18 -12.12
C VAL A 372 9.50 -12.94 -10.83
N LEU A 373 10.48 -13.66 -10.27
CA LEU A 373 10.27 -14.46 -9.06
C LEU A 373 9.97 -13.58 -7.85
N LEU A 374 10.65 -12.45 -7.70
CA LEU A 374 10.40 -11.52 -6.60
C LEU A 374 8.99 -10.91 -6.71
N THR A 375 8.54 -10.57 -7.91
CA THR A 375 7.19 -10.03 -8.16
C THR A 375 6.12 -11.09 -7.90
N LEU A 376 6.29 -12.34 -8.34
CA LEU A 376 5.37 -13.44 -8.06
C LEU A 376 5.29 -13.75 -6.57
N GLY A 377 6.44 -13.81 -5.89
CA GLY A 377 6.50 -14.00 -4.44
C GLY A 377 5.74 -12.89 -3.70
N GLN A 378 5.94 -11.65 -4.06
CA GLN A 378 5.23 -10.48 -3.51
C GLN A 378 3.70 -10.60 -3.65
N MET A 379 3.22 -11.01 -4.82
CA MET A 379 1.78 -11.17 -5.07
C MET A 379 1.12 -12.21 -4.17
N LEU A 380 1.86 -13.24 -3.76
CA LEU A 380 1.38 -14.27 -2.84
C LEU A 380 1.44 -13.80 -1.39
N LEU A 381 2.60 -13.28 -0.97
CA LEU A 381 2.86 -13.02 0.45
C LEU A 381 2.22 -11.75 0.99
N VAL A 382 2.12 -10.65 0.18
CA VAL A 382 1.62 -9.37 0.71
C VAL A 382 0.16 -9.43 1.11
N PRO A 383 -0.77 -9.97 0.30
CA PRO A 383 -2.16 -10.16 0.71
C PRO A 383 -2.29 -11.11 1.91
N ALA A 384 -1.49 -12.18 1.93
CA ALA A 384 -1.49 -13.17 3.01
C ALA A 384 -1.04 -12.56 4.34
N ALA A 385 0.07 -11.80 4.35
CA ALA A 385 0.58 -11.14 5.55
C ALA A 385 -0.43 -10.14 6.12
N ARG A 386 -1.03 -9.32 5.26
CA ARG A 386 -2.06 -8.35 5.68
C ARG A 386 -3.34 -9.04 6.16
N GLY A 387 -3.72 -10.15 5.54
CA GLY A 387 -4.86 -10.96 5.95
C GLY A 387 -4.68 -11.67 7.29
N LEU A 388 -3.44 -11.94 7.72
CA LEU A 388 -3.14 -12.54 9.02
C LEU A 388 -3.19 -11.53 10.19
N VAL A 389 -3.07 -10.22 9.93
CA VAL A 389 -3.07 -9.21 11.02
C VAL A 389 -4.36 -9.27 11.85
N PRO A 390 -5.59 -9.27 11.26
CA PRO A 390 -6.82 -9.38 12.03
C PRO A 390 -6.96 -10.68 12.84
N ASP A 391 -6.33 -11.76 12.39
CA ASP A 391 -6.39 -13.05 13.09
C ASP A 391 -5.47 -13.09 14.34
N LEU A 392 -4.52 -12.14 14.44
CA LEU A 392 -3.50 -12.12 15.47
C LEU A 392 -3.71 -11.02 16.53
N VAL A 393 -4.54 -10.03 16.25
CA VAL A 393 -4.80 -8.89 17.16
C VAL A 393 -6.30 -8.62 17.25
N GLU A 394 -6.72 -7.96 18.35
CA GLU A 394 -8.12 -7.55 18.54
C GLU A 394 -8.50 -6.42 17.58
N ASP A 395 -9.78 -6.33 17.15
CA ASP A 395 -10.29 -5.32 16.21
C ASP A 395 -9.93 -3.89 16.61
N ARG A 396 -9.96 -3.58 17.91
CA ARG A 396 -9.58 -2.26 18.46
C ARG A 396 -8.09 -1.93 18.28
N GLN A 397 -7.25 -2.91 17.98
CA GLN A 397 -5.79 -2.78 17.84
C GLN A 397 -5.33 -2.85 16.38
N LEU A 398 -6.23 -3.09 15.41
CA LEU A 398 -5.91 -3.29 13.99
C LEU A 398 -5.10 -2.11 13.40
N GLY A 399 -5.52 -0.87 13.67
CA GLY A 399 -4.80 0.32 13.21
C GLY A 399 -3.37 0.40 13.76
N LEU A 400 -3.23 0.13 15.07
CA LEU A 400 -1.93 0.11 15.74
C LEU A 400 -1.04 -1.02 15.20
N ALA A 401 -1.61 -2.21 15.03
CA ALA A 401 -0.88 -3.38 14.51
C ALA A 401 -0.43 -3.17 13.05
N THR A 402 -1.28 -2.62 12.20
CA THR A 402 -0.91 -2.28 10.81
C THR A 402 0.21 -1.24 10.77
N GLY A 403 0.13 -0.22 11.63
CA GLY A 403 1.20 0.76 11.79
C GLY A 403 2.50 0.15 12.31
N ALA A 404 2.41 -0.72 13.34
CA ALA A 404 3.56 -1.43 13.90
C ALA A 404 4.23 -2.36 12.88
N LEU A 405 3.45 -3.10 12.07
CA LEU A 405 3.96 -3.93 10.98
C LEU A 405 4.80 -3.08 10.01
N SER A 406 4.30 -1.93 9.59
CA SER A 406 5.00 -1.02 8.68
C SER A 406 6.26 -0.42 9.33
N SER A 407 6.18 0.02 10.58
CA SER A 407 7.30 0.65 11.29
C SER A 407 8.44 -0.33 11.59
N VAL A 408 8.12 -1.53 12.08
CA VAL A 408 9.11 -2.60 12.33
C VAL A 408 9.80 -2.97 11.03
N SER A 409 9.04 -3.15 9.96
CA SER A 409 9.59 -3.48 8.65
C SER A 409 10.44 -2.33 8.07
N GLY A 410 10.05 -1.07 8.31
CA GLY A 410 10.84 0.09 7.92
C GLY A 410 12.21 0.14 8.61
N ILE A 411 12.26 -0.17 9.92
CA ILE A 411 13.51 -0.27 10.68
C ILE A 411 14.37 -1.42 10.16
N ALA A 412 13.76 -2.57 9.90
CA ALA A 412 14.46 -3.72 9.34
C ALA A 412 15.04 -3.44 7.96
N VAL A 413 14.31 -2.71 7.10
CA VAL A 413 14.82 -2.28 5.79
C VAL A 413 15.98 -1.30 5.93
N LEU A 414 15.92 -0.37 6.90
CA LEU A 414 17.02 0.56 7.15
C LEU A 414 18.32 -0.20 7.49
N ALA A 415 18.25 -1.07 8.50
CA ALA A 415 19.39 -1.87 8.92
C ALA A 415 19.85 -2.87 7.84
N GLY A 416 18.88 -3.59 7.25
CA GLY A 416 19.14 -4.59 6.22
C GLY A 416 19.70 -3.99 4.94
N SER A 417 19.26 -2.81 4.52
CA SER A 417 19.79 -2.15 3.32
C SER A 417 21.23 -1.65 3.52
N ALA A 418 21.58 -1.15 4.70
CA ALA A 418 22.97 -0.79 5.02
C ALA A 418 23.87 -2.03 5.01
N ALA A 419 23.42 -3.14 5.64
CA ALA A 419 24.16 -4.39 5.67
C ALA A 419 24.31 -5.01 4.27
N THR A 420 23.23 -5.05 3.46
CA THR A 420 23.28 -5.60 2.10
C THR A 420 24.04 -4.67 1.14
N GLY A 421 24.04 -3.36 1.39
CA GLY A 421 24.87 -2.40 0.67
C GLY A 421 26.38 -2.68 0.86
N ALA A 422 26.79 -3.08 2.07
CA ALA A 422 28.17 -3.49 2.33
C ALA A 422 28.57 -4.79 1.59
N LEU A 423 27.60 -5.60 1.15
CA LEU A 423 27.83 -6.81 0.37
C LEU A 423 27.98 -6.55 -1.14
N LEU A 424 27.75 -5.33 -1.62
CA LEU A 424 27.83 -5.02 -3.06
C LEU A 424 29.21 -5.29 -3.64
N ASP A 425 30.26 -5.16 -2.81
CA ASP A 425 31.66 -5.43 -3.19
C ASP A 425 32.12 -6.87 -2.90
N ALA A 426 31.24 -7.68 -2.26
CA ALA A 426 31.51 -9.08 -2.00
C ALA A 426 31.45 -9.93 -3.30
N PRO A 427 32.14 -11.10 -3.34
CA PRO A 427 32.01 -12.03 -4.46
C PRO A 427 30.54 -12.39 -4.75
N ALA A 428 30.17 -12.45 -6.04
CA ALA A 428 28.77 -12.64 -6.45
C ALA A 428 28.09 -13.87 -5.77
N PRO A 429 28.72 -15.07 -5.66
CA PRO A 429 28.08 -16.20 -5.00
C PRO A 429 27.72 -15.94 -3.53
N VAL A 430 28.62 -15.27 -2.79
CA VAL A 430 28.42 -14.93 -1.37
C VAL A 430 27.29 -13.91 -1.25
N ARG A 431 27.31 -12.86 -2.05
CA ARG A 431 26.30 -11.82 -2.06
C ARG A 431 24.90 -12.40 -2.29
N TRP A 432 24.73 -13.19 -3.36
CA TRP A 432 23.44 -13.76 -3.70
C TRP A 432 22.96 -14.81 -2.69
N ALA A 433 23.87 -15.61 -2.11
CA ALA A 433 23.53 -16.56 -1.06
C ALA A 433 23.01 -15.86 0.21
N VAL A 434 23.68 -14.78 0.65
CA VAL A 434 23.24 -13.98 1.81
C VAL A 434 21.89 -13.33 1.52
N LEU A 435 21.69 -12.76 0.33
CA LEU A 435 20.40 -12.18 -0.06
C LEU A 435 19.27 -13.21 -0.10
N ALA A 436 19.53 -14.44 -0.53
CA ALA A 436 18.56 -15.54 -0.50
C ALA A 436 18.25 -16.01 0.94
N ALA A 437 19.22 -15.97 1.84
CA ALA A 437 19.03 -16.38 3.23
C ALA A 437 18.04 -15.49 4.00
N VAL A 438 17.93 -14.20 3.66
CA VAL A 438 17.02 -13.25 4.32
C VAL A 438 15.55 -13.67 4.19
N PRO A 439 14.98 -13.86 2.99
CA PRO A 439 13.61 -14.33 2.86
C PRO A 439 13.43 -15.79 3.32
N LEU A 440 14.45 -16.65 3.25
CA LEU A 440 14.39 -18.00 3.83
C LEU A 440 14.25 -17.96 5.34
N ALA A 441 14.99 -17.11 6.04
CA ALA A 441 14.82 -16.91 7.48
C ALA A 441 13.39 -16.39 7.78
N GLY A 442 12.88 -15.46 6.97
CA GLY A 442 11.48 -15.00 7.06
C GLY A 442 10.48 -16.15 6.86
N ALA A 443 10.72 -17.05 5.90
CA ALA A 443 9.88 -18.22 5.65
C ALA A 443 9.90 -19.20 6.82
N ALA A 444 11.07 -19.45 7.40
CA ALA A 444 11.22 -20.27 8.60
C ALA A 444 10.45 -19.69 9.79
N LEU A 445 10.55 -18.39 10.02
CA LEU A 445 9.75 -17.70 11.04
C LEU A 445 8.25 -17.77 10.76
N ALA A 446 7.82 -17.55 9.52
CA ALA A 446 6.42 -17.67 9.12
C ALA A 446 5.88 -19.10 9.30
N PHE A 447 6.73 -20.10 9.13
CA PHE A 447 6.37 -21.50 9.35
C PHE A 447 6.05 -21.81 10.82
N THR A 448 6.57 -21.08 11.78
CA THR A 448 6.27 -21.24 13.22
C THR A 448 5.01 -20.50 13.66
N LEU A 449 4.37 -19.69 12.79
CA LEU A 449 3.13 -19.01 13.13
C LEU A 449 2.02 -20.02 13.47
N PRO A 450 1.23 -19.80 14.53
CA PRO A 450 0.12 -20.66 14.87
C PRO A 450 -0.90 -20.69 13.72
N VAL A 451 -1.40 -21.88 13.40
CA VAL A 451 -2.50 -22.02 12.42
C VAL A 451 -3.76 -21.47 13.07
N GLY A 452 -4.29 -20.36 12.57
CA GLY A 452 -5.49 -19.73 13.08
C GLY A 452 -6.68 -20.71 13.10
N ARG A 453 -7.31 -20.89 14.26
CA ARG A 453 -8.53 -21.70 14.43
C ARG A 453 -9.76 -21.09 13.76
N GLY A 454 -9.72 -19.79 13.41
CA GLY A 454 -10.87 -19.04 12.88
C GLY A 454 -11.34 -19.45 11.48
N GLY A 455 -10.47 -19.98 10.62
CA GLY A 455 -10.84 -20.35 9.24
C GLY A 455 -11.77 -21.57 9.12
N LYS A 456 -11.84 -22.43 10.14
CA LYS A 456 -12.76 -23.57 10.13
C LYS A 456 -14.17 -23.21 10.59
N GLU A 457 -14.32 -22.36 11.59
CA GLU A 457 -15.66 -21.93 12.08
C GLU A 457 -16.38 -21.02 11.11
N GLN A 458 -15.68 -20.10 10.42
CA GLN A 458 -16.30 -19.28 9.38
C GLN A 458 -16.71 -20.08 8.14
N ARG A 459 -15.92 -21.08 7.73
CA ARG A 459 -16.32 -22.00 6.64
C ARG A 459 -17.56 -22.85 7.00
N THR A 460 -17.67 -23.26 8.25
CA THR A 460 -18.85 -24.06 8.70
C THR A 460 -20.11 -23.20 8.77
N ARG A 461 -20.00 -21.93 9.13
CA ARG A 461 -21.14 -20.98 9.13
C ARG A 461 -21.57 -20.53 7.73
N ALA A 462 -20.63 -20.42 6.77
CA ALA A 462 -20.93 -20.05 5.38
C ALA A 462 -21.53 -21.20 4.56
N VAL A 463 -21.42 -22.46 5.02
CA VAL A 463 -22.01 -23.66 4.38
C VAL A 463 -23.34 -24.02 5.04
N ALA A 464 -23.63 -23.50 6.23
CA ALA A 464 -24.84 -23.77 7.00
C ALA A 464 -25.92 -22.66 6.92
N GLY A 465 -25.71 -21.60 6.15
CA GLY A 465 -26.63 -20.53 5.81
C GLY A 465 -26.70 -20.32 4.30
#